data_db99eaa10c9a05a70e2087c1d89b8e02
#
_entry.id   db99eaa10c9a05a70e2087c1d89b8e02
#
_cell.length_a   1.000
_cell.length_b   1.000
_cell.length_c   1.000
_cell.angle_alpha   90.00
_cell.angle_beta   90.00
_cell.angle_gamma   90.00
#
_symmetry.space_group_name_H-M   'P 1'
#
loop_
_entity.id
_entity.type
_entity.pdbx_description
1 polymer ?
#
loop_
_entity_poly.entity_id
_entity_poly.type
_entity_poly.pdbx_seq_one_letter_code
_entity_poly.pdbx_strand_id
1 'polypeptide(L)'
;MENMENSVKPHENKMGTMPMTRLILTMSLPAIFSMTIQAMYNVVDSIFIGNYDADGLTATSLAYPLQMLLIAFAVGTAVGVNSFVSRKLGEKNFVQANDGATHGLVTCVFNYVIFLLLGLFAVRPFMAMYTQNEAILNYGIQYLTVVLCFSFFSIVQIMVEKTLQATGNMIFPMLSQLFGAIVNIIFDPLLIFGIGIFPEMGVLGAAIATVFGQFCGMAFCLCILFFKNNEVKVSFKHFKLNGSTLKSIYVVGFPSVIMQSIGSVMIIGLNAILAVSEAAVTVLGIYYKLQSFVFMPCFGLNQGVMPIIGYNYGARKKKRMYSALKRGIIIGVIIMAVGTILMWTIPEQLIAMFGGTQDIMDIGVPAFRIISLCFIPAAAGIIFTTLFQAVGKGLRSLIMSFCRQLVLILPIAWVLSMVFDYTAVWYAFPIAEFFSLLLAIAFFVNLTKGDFKSLDQKIE
;
A
#
# COMPACT_ATOMS: atom_id res chain seq x y z
N MET A 1 7.76 -12.28 55.60
CA MET A 1 8.04 -11.47 54.40
C MET A 1 7.78 -12.33 53.18
N GLU A 2 6.53 -12.58 52.94
CA GLU A 2 6.02 -13.21 51.72
C GLU A 2 5.57 -12.08 50.81
N ASN A 3 6.34 -11.77 49.80
CA ASN A 3 6.02 -10.72 48.84
C ASN A 3 5.76 -11.30 47.47
N MET A 4 4.48 -11.31 47.11
CA MET A 4 3.96 -10.84 45.83
C MET A 4 4.87 -11.04 44.61
N GLU A 5 5.10 -12.22 44.16
CA GLU A 5 5.25 -12.55 42.77
C GLU A 5 3.85 -12.75 42.16
N ASN A 6 3.11 -11.65 41.97
CA ASN A 6 2.07 -11.61 40.99
C ASN A 6 2.74 -11.69 39.61
N SER A 7 3.12 -12.90 39.21
CA SER A 7 3.47 -13.21 37.83
C SER A 7 2.22 -13.04 36.98
N VAL A 8 1.99 -11.83 36.53
CA VAL A 8 1.13 -11.57 35.34
C VAL A 8 1.71 -12.46 34.25
N LYS A 9 1.10 -13.63 34.02
CA LYS A 9 1.44 -14.46 32.85
C LYS A 9 1.41 -13.53 31.63
N PRO A 10 2.51 -13.39 30.90
CA PRO A 10 2.53 -12.52 29.75
C PRO A 10 1.42 -13.00 28.82
N HIS A 11 0.44 -12.15 28.59
CA HIS A 11 -0.72 -12.46 27.74
C HIS A 11 -0.18 -12.79 26.35
N GLU A 12 -0.22 -14.08 25.99
CA GLU A 12 0.35 -14.51 24.70
C GLU A 12 -0.45 -13.85 23.59
N ASN A 13 0.25 -13.09 22.73
CA ASN A 13 -0.39 -12.32 21.66
C ASN A 13 -1.26 -13.23 20.79
N LYS A 14 -2.45 -12.74 20.42
CA LYS A 14 -3.43 -13.49 19.60
C LYS A 14 -2.85 -14.05 18.30
N MET A 15 -1.80 -13.42 17.74
CA MET A 15 -1.11 -13.91 16.54
C MET A 15 -0.45 -15.28 16.76
N GLY A 16 -0.07 -15.61 18.00
CA GLY A 16 0.53 -16.87 18.36
C GLY A 16 -0.45 -17.95 18.81
N THR A 17 -1.71 -17.64 19.12
CA THR A 17 -2.67 -18.54 19.78
C THR A 17 -3.97 -18.75 19.04
N MET A 18 -4.58 -17.69 18.50
CA MET A 18 -5.91 -17.74 17.85
C MET A 18 -5.94 -18.70 16.66
N PRO A 19 -7.07 -19.42 16.40
CA PRO A 19 -7.24 -20.23 15.20
C PRO A 19 -7.00 -19.41 13.92
N MET A 20 -6.20 -19.95 12.99
CA MET A 20 -5.59 -19.19 11.89
C MET A 20 -6.61 -18.52 10.97
N THR A 21 -7.70 -19.19 10.59
CA THR A 21 -8.71 -18.58 9.71
C THR A 21 -9.39 -17.39 10.39
N ARG A 22 -9.78 -17.55 11.66
CA ARG A 22 -10.39 -16.48 12.45
C ARG A 22 -9.43 -15.31 12.63
N LEU A 23 -8.14 -15.61 12.88
CA LEU A 23 -7.10 -14.60 13.02
C LEU A 23 -6.94 -13.78 11.73
N ILE A 24 -6.79 -14.45 10.58
CA ILE A 24 -6.66 -13.77 9.28
C ILE A 24 -7.88 -12.88 9.01
N LEU A 25 -9.10 -13.39 9.18
CA LEU A 25 -10.31 -12.61 8.97
C LEU A 25 -10.38 -11.41 9.92
N THR A 26 -10.11 -11.61 11.21
CA THR A 26 -10.12 -10.52 12.21
C THR A 26 -9.10 -9.43 11.90
N MET A 27 -7.97 -9.79 11.30
CA MET A 27 -6.93 -8.83 10.96
C MET A 27 -7.12 -8.23 9.56
N SER A 28 -7.63 -8.98 8.60
CA SER A 28 -7.76 -8.51 7.23
C SER A 28 -9.02 -7.71 6.96
N LEU A 29 -10.16 -8.06 7.57
CA LEU A 29 -11.42 -7.33 7.34
C LEU A 29 -11.33 -5.84 7.68
N PRO A 30 -10.78 -5.42 8.85
CA PRO A 30 -10.58 -4.01 9.12
C PRO A 30 -9.65 -3.33 8.11
N ALA A 31 -8.59 -4.01 7.66
CA ALA A 31 -7.67 -3.47 6.67
C ALA A 31 -8.34 -3.32 5.29
N ILE A 32 -9.15 -4.27 4.86
CA ILE A 32 -9.95 -4.19 3.62
C ILE A 32 -10.89 -3.00 3.69
N PHE A 33 -11.60 -2.84 4.82
CA PHE A 33 -12.52 -1.73 5.03
C PHE A 33 -11.79 -0.38 4.98
N SER A 34 -10.61 -0.27 5.63
CA SER A 34 -9.77 0.93 5.57
C SER A 34 -9.39 1.31 4.14
N MET A 35 -8.97 0.34 3.33
CA MET A 35 -8.59 0.59 1.94
C MET A 35 -9.78 1.04 1.10
N THR A 36 -10.96 0.47 1.35
CA THR A 36 -12.19 0.90 0.67
C THR A 36 -12.55 2.35 1.03
N ILE A 37 -12.46 2.72 2.31
CA ILE A 37 -12.68 4.10 2.77
C ILE A 37 -11.70 5.05 2.08
N GLN A 38 -10.42 4.68 2.04
CA GLN A 38 -9.38 5.50 1.41
C GLN A 38 -9.67 5.74 -0.09
N ALA A 39 -10.15 4.73 -0.80
CA ALA A 39 -10.54 4.89 -2.19
C ALA A 39 -11.76 5.81 -2.34
N MET A 40 -12.75 5.63 -1.47
CA MET A 40 -13.97 6.45 -1.51
C MET A 40 -13.67 7.93 -1.24
N TYR A 41 -12.87 8.23 -0.23
CA TYR A 41 -12.57 9.63 0.07
C TYR A 41 -11.77 10.31 -1.06
N ASN A 42 -10.84 9.61 -1.72
CA ASN A 42 -10.12 10.15 -2.89
C ASN A 42 -11.07 10.49 -4.06
N VAL A 43 -12.11 9.67 -4.25
CA VAL A 43 -13.14 9.93 -5.27
C VAL A 43 -13.99 11.15 -4.88
N VAL A 44 -14.40 11.24 -3.63
CA VAL A 44 -15.21 12.36 -3.12
C VAL A 44 -14.46 13.69 -3.20
N ASP A 45 -13.20 13.73 -2.79
CA ASP A 45 -12.31 14.89 -2.92
C ASP A 45 -12.19 15.36 -4.37
N SER A 46 -11.97 14.41 -5.30
CA SER A 46 -11.90 14.70 -6.73
C SER A 46 -13.23 15.27 -7.29
N ILE A 47 -14.38 14.80 -6.78
CA ILE A 47 -15.70 15.31 -7.18
C ILE A 47 -15.88 16.76 -6.70
N PHE A 48 -15.52 17.08 -5.44
CA PHE A 48 -15.62 18.44 -4.94
C PHE A 48 -14.73 19.41 -5.69
N ILE A 49 -13.46 19.04 -5.94
CA ILE A 49 -12.53 19.86 -6.72
C ILE A 49 -13.04 20.05 -8.14
N GLY A 50 -13.50 18.99 -8.80
CA GLY A 50 -14.01 19.05 -10.18
C GLY A 50 -15.29 19.87 -10.32
N ASN A 51 -16.14 19.90 -9.30
CA ASN A 51 -17.33 20.75 -9.25
C ASN A 51 -17.00 22.23 -8.98
N TYR A 52 -15.85 22.49 -8.36
CA TYR A 52 -15.38 23.86 -8.13
C TYR A 52 -14.74 24.43 -9.39
N ASP A 53 -13.76 23.73 -9.97
CA ASP A 53 -13.02 24.17 -11.17
C ASP A 53 -12.39 22.96 -11.89
N ALA A 54 -12.61 22.86 -13.20
CA ALA A 54 -12.02 21.81 -14.04
C ALA A 54 -10.49 21.91 -14.12
N ASP A 55 -9.91 23.13 -14.10
CA ASP A 55 -8.48 23.36 -14.08
C ASP A 55 -7.88 22.90 -12.75
N GLY A 56 -8.63 23.04 -11.63
CA GLY A 56 -8.28 22.50 -10.33
C GLY A 56 -8.18 20.98 -10.32
N LEU A 57 -9.13 20.29 -10.94
CA LEU A 57 -9.09 18.82 -11.08
C LEU A 57 -7.90 18.36 -11.93
N THR A 58 -7.61 19.10 -13.01
CA THR A 58 -6.44 18.84 -13.86
C THR A 58 -5.14 19.03 -13.06
N ALA A 59 -5.04 20.12 -12.31
CA ALA A 59 -3.89 20.42 -11.48
C ALA A 59 -3.60 19.33 -10.44
N THR A 60 -4.63 18.85 -9.71
CA THR A 60 -4.48 17.77 -8.75
C THR A 60 -4.12 16.43 -9.40
N SER A 61 -4.61 16.17 -10.60
CA SER A 61 -4.22 14.99 -11.39
C SER A 61 -2.75 15.03 -11.81
N LEU A 62 -2.23 16.19 -12.21
CA LEU A 62 -0.81 16.39 -12.52
C LEU A 62 0.08 16.33 -11.25
N ALA A 63 -0.48 16.67 -10.10
CA ALA A 63 0.18 16.57 -8.80
C ALA A 63 0.34 15.12 -8.29
N TYR A 64 -0.49 14.21 -8.75
CA TYR A 64 -0.61 12.83 -8.25
C TYR A 64 0.71 12.03 -8.24
N PRO A 65 1.61 12.10 -9.25
CA PRO A 65 2.87 11.34 -9.21
C PRO A 65 3.75 11.70 -8.03
N LEU A 66 3.82 12.97 -7.63
CA LEU A 66 4.63 13.42 -6.51
C LEU A 66 4.00 13.03 -5.16
N GLN A 67 2.66 13.00 -5.09
CA GLN A 67 1.95 12.44 -3.94
C GLN A 67 2.17 10.93 -3.81
N MET A 68 2.16 10.18 -4.92
CA MET A 68 2.46 8.76 -4.90
C MET A 68 3.89 8.47 -4.43
N LEU A 69 4.85 9.33 -4.77
CA LEU A 69 6.21 9.23 -4.26
C LEU A 69 6.25 9.41 -2.73
N LEU A 70 5.54 10.40 -2.20
CA LEU A 70 5.38 10.61 -0.75
C LEU A 70 4.82 9.35 -0.06
N ILE A 71 3.72 8.81 -0.61
CA ILE A 71 3.09 7.61 -0.07
C ILE A 71 4.02 6.41 -0.16
N ALA A 72 4.77 6.26 -1.25
CA ALA A 72 5.74 5.18 -1.42
C ALA A 72 6.81 5.18 -0.33
N PHE A 73 7.36 6.35 -0.01
CA PHE A 73 8.34 6.49 1.07
C PHE A 73 7.73 6.22 2.46
N ALA A 74 6.56 6.79 2.72
CA ALA A 74 5.88 6.60 4.00
C ALA A 74 5.50 5.13 4.24
N VAL A 75 4.80 4.51 3.28
CA VAL A 75 4.35 3.11 3.36
C VAL A 75 5.54 2.16 3.33
N GLY A 76 6.52 2.37 2.44
CA GLY A 76 7.67 1.50 2.29
C GLY A 76 8.50 1.42 3.58
N THR A 77 8.84 2.57 4.18
CA THR A 77 9.56 2.61 5.46
C THR A 77 8.75 1.96 6.58
N ALA A 78 7.45 2.25 6.65
CA ALA A 78 6.56 1.71 7.66
C ALA A 78 6.33 0.19 7.55
N VAL A 79 6.36 -0.38 6.33
CA VAL A 79 6.37 -1.84 6.08
C VAL A 79 7.64 -2.48 6.66
N GLY A 80 8.78 -1.81 6.54
CA GLY A 80 10.03 -2.25 7.17
C GLY A 80 9.92 -2.33 8.70
N VAL A 81 9.33 -1.30 9.32
CA VAL A 81 9.07 -1.29 10.78
C VAL A 81 8.08 -2.37 11.17
N ASN A 82 6.98 -2.53 10.44
CA ASN A 82 6.00 -3.60 10.70
C ASN A 82 6.66 -4.98 10.68
N SER A 83 7.47 -5.27 9.66
CA SER A 83 8.22 -6.53 9.55
C SER A 83 9.18 -6.73 10.72
N PHE A 84 9.91 -5.71 11.12
CA PHE A 84 10.87 -5.78 12.22
C PHE A 84 10.16 -5.99 13.56
N VAL A 85 9.20 -5.14 13.89
CA VAL A 85 8.47 -5.16 15.16
C VAL A 85 7.70 -6.47 15.32
N SER A 86 6.97 -6.93 14.32
CA SER A 86 6.21 -8.18 14.41
C SER A 86 7.10 -9.39 14.67
N ARG A 87 8.28 -9.47 14.04
CA ARG A 87 9.27 -10.52 14.29
C ARG A 87 9.82 -10.46 15.72
N LYS A 88 10.18 -9.26 16.20
CA LYS A 88 10.72 -9.08 17.55
C LYS A 88 9.70 -9.37 18.65
N LEU A 89 8.44 -9.05 18.41
CA LEU A 89 7.34 -9.49 19.29
C LEU A 89 7.20 -11.01 19.31
N GLY A 90 7.34 -11.68 18.16
CA GLY A 90 7.36 -13.13 18.06
C GLY A 90 8.52 -13.77 18.84
N GLU A 91 9.71 -13.18 18.76
CA GLU A 91 10.91 -13.55 19.52
C GLU A 91 10.77 -13.28 21.03
N LYS A 92 9.67 -12.64 21.47
CA LYS A 92 9.46 -12.10 22.84
C LYS A 92 10.53 -11.07 23.24
N ASN A 93 11.22 -10.47 22.29
CA ASN A 93 12.20 -9.42 22.50
C ASN A 93 11.54 -8.05 22.46
N PHE A 94 10.83 -7.72 23.54
CA PHE A 94 10.08 -6.48 23.68
C PHE A 94 10.98 -5.24 23.64
N VAL A 95 12.24 -5.36 24.12
CA VAL A 95 13.20 -4.26 24.09
C VAL A 95 13.51 -3.85 22.66
N GLN A 96 13.84 -4.82 21.81
CA GLN A 96 14.10 -4.55 20.40
C GLN A 96 12.84 -4.17 19.62
N ALA A 97 11.65 -4.70 19.98
CA ALA A 97 10.39 -4.29 19.38
C ALA A 97 10.10 -2.81 19.67
N ASN A 98 10.29 -2.36 20.91
CA ASN A 98 10.14 -0.96 21.34
C ASN A 98 11.17 -0.05 20.64
N ASP A 99 12.42 -0.50 20.55
CA ASP A 99 13.50 0.18 19.84
C ASP A 99 13.14 0.37 18.36
N GLY A 100 12.67 -0.70 17.70
CA GLY A 100 12.24 -0.64 16.31
C GLY A 100 11.08 0.32 16.05
N ALA A 101 10.09 0.37 16.92
CA ALA A 101 8.97 1.32 16.83
C ALA A 101 9.43 2.77 17.04
N THR A 102 10.36 3.00 17.99
CA THR A 102 10.93 4.33 18.24
C THR A 102 11.78 4.79 17.05
N HIS A 103 12.62 3.91 16.47
CA HIS A 103 13.36 4.18 15.24
C HIS A 103 12.42 4.50 14.07
N GLY A 104 11.27 3.80 13.99
CA GLY A 104 10.25 4.08 12.99
C GLY A 104 9.76 5.53 13.05
N LEU A 105 9.45 6.04 14.24
CA LEU A 105 9.05 7.45 14.40
C LEU A 105 10.18 8.45 14.11
N VAL A 106 11.42 8.09 14.44
CA VAL A 106 12.59 8.93 14.09
C VAL A 106 12.79 8.96 12.57
N THR A 107 12.61 7.85 11.86
CA THR A 107 12.73 7.84 10.40
C THR A 107 11.64 8.66 9.71
N CYS A 108 10.49 8.90 10.35
CA CYS A 108 9.48 9.84 9.84
C CYS A 108 10.04 11.25 9.68
N VAL A 109 10.90 11.70 10.61
CA VAL A 109 11.53 13.02 10.52
C VAL A 109 12.43 13.12 9.29
N PHE A 110 13.21 12.09 9.00
CA PHE A 110 14.06 12.06 7.79
C PHE A 110 13.21 12.08 6.51
N ASN A 111 12.20 11.25 6.43
CA ASN A 111 11.28 11.25 5.29
C ASN A 111 10.59 12.62 5.14
N TYR A 112 10.13 13.18 6.24
CA TYR A 112 9.48 14.51 6.25
C TYR A 112 10.42 15.62 5.72
N VAL A 113 11.68 15.66 6.18
CA VAL A 113 12.64 16.67 5.71
C VAL A 113 12.83 16.60 4.20
N ILE A 114 12.90 15.38 3.62
CA ILE A 114 13.00 15.21 2.17
C ILE A 114 11.79 15.85 1.46
N PHE A 115 10.57 15.53 1.90
CA PHE A 115 9.35 16.05 1.28
C PHE A 115 9.09 17.52 1.57
N LEU A 116 9.51 18.03 2.73
CA LEU A 116 9.51 19.45 3.03
C LEU A 116 10.40 20.23 2.03
N LEU A 117 11.62 19.76 1.79
CA LEU A 117 12.53 20.37 0.82
C LEU A 117 11.96 20.29 -0.61
N LEU A 118 11.37 19.15 -0.99
CA LEU A 118 10.67 19.02 -2.27
C LEU A 118 9.49 19.99 -2.37
N GLY A 119 8.71 20.14 -1.30
CA GLY A 119 7.57 21.06 -1.22
C GLY A 119 7.97 22.53 -1.39
N LEU A 120 9.12 22.92 -0.81
CA LEU A 120 9.59 24.29 -0.88
C LEU A 120 10.30 24.64 -2.20
N PHE A 121 11.06 23.70 -2.79
CA PHE A 121 11.94 24.00 -3.90
C PHE A 121 11.60 23.32 -5.22
N ALA A 122 10.97 22.13 -5.18
CA ALA A 122 10.75 21.32 -6.38
C ALA A 122 9.35 21.41 -6.98
N VAL A 123 8.34 21.91 -6.25
CA VAL A 123 6.95 21.92 -6.70
C VAL A 123 6.75 22.76 -7.95
N ARG A 124 7.27 24.01 -7.96
CA ARG A 124 7.12 24.89 -9.11
C ARG A 124 7.78 24.35 -10.38
N PRO A 125 9.09 23.96 -10.37
CA PRO A 125 9.72 23.38 -11.55
C PRO A 125 9.04 22.07 -11.98
N PHE A 126 8.59 21.23 -11.03
CA PHE A 126 7.86 20.00 -11.32
C PHE A 126 6.55 20.26 -12.10
N MET A 127 5.70 21.17 -11.60
CA MET A 127 4.43 21.50 -12.26
C MET A 127 4.64 22.18 -13.61
N ALA A 128 5.65 23.04 -13.75
CA ALA A 128 5.99 23.72 -14.99
C ALA A 128 6.48 22.77 -16.10
N MET A 129 6.90 21.54 -15.77
CA MET A 129 7.23 20.51 -16.76
C MET A 129 5.99 19.95 -17.47
N TYR A 130 4.81 20.04 -16.84
CA TYR A 130 3.58 19.44 -17.35
C TYR A 130 2.62 20.43 -17.97
N THR A 131 2.65 21.70 -17.55
CA THR A 131 1.68 22.69 -18.01
C THR A 131 2.30 24.09 -18.11
N GLN A 132 1.85 24.83 -19.12
CA GLN A 132 2.13 26.27 -19.27
C GLN A 132 0.87 27.13 -18.96
N ASN A 133 -0.26 26.48 -18.67
CA ASN A 133 -1.47 27.19 -18.25
C ASN A 133 -1.25 27.70 -16.81
N GLU A 134 -1.26 29.03 -16.63
CA GLU A 134 -0.99 29.68 -15.36
C GLU A 134 -2.00 29.32 -14.27
N ALA A 135 -3.27 29.08 -14.61
CA ALA A 135 -4.29 28.69 -13.65
C ALA A 135 -4.00 27.30 -13.10
N ILE A 136 -3.76 26.31 -13.97
CA ILE A 136 -3.41 24.94 -13.59
C ILE A 136 -2.10 24.91 -12.83
N LEU A 137 -1.11 25.68 -13.27
CA LEU A 137 0.18 25.78 -12.61
C LEU A 137 0.05 26.30 -11.17
N ASN A 138 -0.70 27.39 -10.98
CA ASN A 138 -0.91 28.00 -9.67
C ASN A 138 -1.70 27.07 -8.72
N TYR A 139 -2.78 26.45 -9.20
CA TYR A 139 -3.52 25.46 -8.42
C TYR A 139 -2.63 24.28 -7.99
N GLY A 140 -1.84 23.74 -8.90
CA GLY A 140 -0.93 22.64 -8.61
C GLY A 140 0.17 23.02 -7.62
N ILE A 141 0.72 24.23 -7.72
CA ILE A 141 1.73 24.75 -6.75
C ILE A 141 1.07 24.87 -5.36
N GLN A 142 -0.09 25.50 -5.26
CA GLN A 142 -0.78 25.69 -3.99
C GLN A 142 -1.08 24.32 -3.33
N TYR A 143 -1.66 23.41 -4.08
CA TYR A 143 -2.03 22.09 -3.60
C TYR A 143 -0.81 21.29 -3.12
N LEU A 144 0.18 21.10 -3.99
CA LEU A 144 1.37 20.30 -3.68
C LEU A 144 2.23 20.89 -2.58
N THR A 145 2.39 22.22 -2.56
CA THR A 145 3.18 22.87 -1.50
C THR A 145 2.59 22.58 -0.13
N VAL A 146 1.28 22.72 0.02
CA VAL A 146 0.61 22.42 1.29
C VAL A 146 0.74 20.93 1.64
N VAL A 147 0.41 20.02 0.71
CA VAL A 147 0.46 18.58 0.96
C VAL A 147 1.87 18.10 1.32
N LEU A 148 2.91 18.60 0.65
CA LEU A 148 4.28 18.19 0.91
C LEU A 148 4.89 18.86 2.14
N CYS A 149 4.66 20.15 2.35
CA CYS A 149 5.18 20.84 3.53
C CYS A 149 4.55 20.36 4.84
N PHE A 150 3.31 19.86 4.79
CA PHE A 150 2.62 19.29 5.95
C PHE A 150 2.55 17.75 5.91
N SER A 151 3.34 17.11 5.06
CA SER A 151 3.41 15.65 4.92
C SER A 151 3.82 14.91 6.20
N PHE A 152 4.37 15.62 7.19
CA PHE A 152 4.65 15.06 8.51
C PHE A 152 3.47 14.31 9.10
N PHE A 153 2.27 14.85 8.98
CA PHE A 153 1.07 14.25 9.54
C PHE A 153 0.75 12.90 8.91
N SER A 154 0.77 12.81 7.58
CA SER A 154 0.52 11.56 6.87
C SER A 154 1.63 10.52 7.08
N ILE A 155 2.90 10.95 7.07
CA ILE A 155 4.05 10.06 7.28
C ILE A 155 3.99 9.42 8.67
N VAL A 156 3.73 10.23 9.72
CA VAL A 156 3.62 9.74 11.10
C VAL A 156 2.38 8.88 11.28
N GLN A 157 1.23 9.29 10.72
CA GLN A 157 0.00 8.49 10.78
C GLN A 157 0.24 7.08 10.21
N ILE A 158 0.76 6.96 8.99
CA ILE A 158 1.06 5.69 8.34
C ILE A 158 2.05 4.85 9.17
N MET A 159 3.07 5.47 9.72
CA MET A 159 4.06 4.78 10.55
C MET A 159 3.43 4.19 11.81
N VAL A 160 2.61 4.96 12.52
CA VAL A 160 1.94 4.52 13.74
C VAL A 160 0.91 3.43 13.42
N GLU A 161 0.14 3.59 12.34
CA GLU A 161 -0.80 2.56 11.87
C GLU A 161 -0.08 1.23 11.62
N LYS A 162 1.07 1.24 10.92
CA LYS A 162 1.85 0.03 10.64
C LYS A 162 2.48 -0.55 11.90
N THR A 163 2.86 0.28 12.86
CA THR A 163 3.34 -0.17 14.17
C THR A 163 2.22 -0.86 14.96
N LEU A 164 1.01 -0.29 15.00
CA LEU A 164 -0.16 -0.92 15.63
C LEU A 164 -0.55 -2.23 14.93
N GLN A 165 -0.49 -2.28 13.60
CA GLN A 165 -0.72 -3.50 12.82
C GLN A 165 0.30 -4.60 13.20
N ALA A 166 1.56 -4.23 13.41
CA ALA A 166 2.61 -5.17 13.84
C ALA A 166 2.34 -5.82 15.20
N THR A 167 1.59 -5.15 16.08
CA THR A 167 1.14 -5.72 17.36
C THR A 167 -0.08 -6.64 17.23
N GLY A 168 -0.64 -6.76 16.05
CA GLY A 168 -1.87 -7.50 15.78
C GLY A 168 -3.14 -6.67 15.94
N ASN A 169 -3.04 -5.37 16.14
CA ASN A 169 -4.20 -4.49 16.25
C ASN A 169 -4.51 -3.82 14.91
N MET A 170 -5.61 -4.23 14.28
CA MET A 170 -6.06 -3.68 12.99
C MET A 170 -7.24 -2.72 13.13
N ILE A 171 -7.93 -2.75 14.29
CA ILE A 171 -9.14 -1.94 14.49
C ILE A 171 -8.78 -0.46 14.64
N PHE A 172 -7.76 -0.14 15.44
CA PHE A 172 -7.39 1.26 15.65
C PHE A 172 -6.81 1.94 14.40
N PRO A 173 -5.94 1.31 13.58
CA PRO A 173 -5.59 1.83 12.26
C PRO A 173 -6.81 2.10 11.36
N MET A 174 -7.78 1.18 11.32
CA MET A 174 -9.02 1.38 10.58
C MET A 174 -9.80 2.59 11.09
N LEU A 175 -9.98 2.71 12.41
CA LEU A 175 -10.69 3.85 13.01
C LEU A 175 -9.98 5.18 12.78
N SER A 176 -8.63 5.18 12.77
CA SER A 176 -7.84 6.36 12.43
C SER A 176 -8.09 6.84 11.00
N GLN A 177 -8.05 5.92 10.05
CA GLN A 177 -8.32 6.24 8.64
C GLN A 177 -9.76 6.70 8.43
N LEU A 178 -10.72 6.02 9.06
CA LEU A 178 -12.12 6.43 9.01
C LEU A 178 -12.32 7.84 9.59
N PHE A 179 -11.73 8.12 10.75
CA PHE A 179 -11.84 9.43 11.40
C PHE A 179 -11.21 10.53 10.54
N GLY A 180 -10.00 10.31 10.00
CA GLY A 180 -9.36 11.23 9.08
C GLY A 180 -10.17 11.48 7.80
N ALA A 181 -10.75 10.43 7.21
CA ALA A 181 -11.59 10.53 6.02
C ALA A 181 -12.89 11.31 6.29
N ILE A 182 -13.55 11.05 7.41
CA ILE A 182 -14.78 11.81 7.80
C ILE A 182 -14.45 13.29 7.98
N VAL A 183 -13.36 13.62 8.67
CA VAL A 183 -12.91 15.00 8.85
C VAL A 183 -12.64 15.65 7.50
N ASN A 184 -11.90 14.99 6.60
CA ASN A 184 -11.64 15.50 5.27
C ASN A 184 -12.94 15.76 4.48
N ILE A 185 -13.85 14.78 4.37
CA ILE A 185 -15.12 14.89 3.63
C ILE A 185 -16.00 16.06 4.16
N ILE A 186 -15.95 16.33 5.47
CA ILE A 186 -16.68 17.45 6.07
C ILE A 186 -16.01 18.79 5.73
N PHE A 187 -14.69 18.87 5.85
CA PHE A 187 -13.96 20.11 5.66
C PHE A 187 -13.72 20.47 4.18
N ASP A 188 -13.73 19.51 3.26
CA ASP A 188 -13.59 19.77 1.83
C ASP A 188 -14.62 20.78 1.33
N PRO A 189 -15.94 20.56 1.40
CA PRO A 189 -16.91 21.53 0.90
C PRO A 189 -16.89 22.84 1.69
N LEU A 190 -16.58 22.81 3.00
CA LEU A 190 -16.50 24.01 3.82
C LEU A 190 -15.38 24.96 3.38
N LEU A 191 -14.21 24.42 3.04
CA LEU A 191 -13.03 25.18 2.67
C LEU A 191 -12.95 25.46 1.16
N ILE A 192 -13.42 24.51 0.32
CA ILE A 192 -13.43 24.69 -1.14
C ILE A 192 -14.41 25.79 -1.53
N PHE A 193 -15.67 25.70 -1.04
CA PHE A 193 -16.77 26.59 -1.46
C PHE A 193 -17.01 27.76 -0.49
N GLY A 194 -16.29 27.84 0.62
CA GLY A 194 -16.45 28.92 1.59
C GLY A 194 -17.79 28.90 2.33
N ILE A 195 -18.21 27.75 2.85
CA ILE A 195 -19.50 27.60 3.51
C ILE A 195 -19.44 28.07 4.98
N GLY A 196 -20.37 28.89 5.38
CA GLY A 196 -20.52 29.36 6.76
C GLY A 196 -19.51 30.43 7.14
N ILE A 197 -18.63 30.14 8.11
CA ILE A 197 -17.60 31.08 8.61
C ILE A 197 -16.27 30.94 7.85
N PHE A 198 -16.17 29.94 6.98
CA PHE A 198 -14.94 29.67 6.26
C PHE A 198 -14.83 30.49 4.97
N PRO A 199 -13.66 31.06 4.65
CA PRO A 199 -13.44 31.73 3.39
C PRO A 199 -13.39 30.69 2.24
N GLU A 200 -13.81 31.10 1.06
CA GLU A 200 -13.64 30.31 -0.16
C GLU A 200 -12.16 30.21 -0.53
N MET A 201 -11.62 29.00 -0.56
CA MET A 201 -10.20 28.72 -0.79
C MET A 201 -9.97 27.88 -2.05
N GLY A 202 -11.00 27.32 -2.67
CA GLY A 202 -10.87 26.47 -3.86
C GLY A 202 -9.95 25.27 -3.65
N VAL A 203 -9.02 25.05 -4.58
CA VAL A 203 -8.07 23.93 -4.55
C VAL A 203 -7.15 23.96 -3.32
N LEU A 204 -6.78 25.15 -2.84
CA LEU A 204 -6.04 25.31 -1.59
C LEU A 204 -6.84 24.77 -0.40
N GLY A 205 -8.16 25.01 -0.38
CA GLY A 205 -9.07 24.49 0.64
C GLY A 205 -9.07 22.95 0.69
N ALA A 206 -9.08 22.28 -0.47
CA ALA A 206 -8.97 20.82 -0.55
C ALA A 206 -7.64 20.31 0.03
N ALA A 207 -6.52 20.97 -0.28
CA ALA A 207 -5.22 20.62 0.29
C ALA A 207 -5.21 20.74 1.82
N ILE A 208 -5.77 21.84 2.36
CA ILE A 208 -5.86 22.08 3.81
C ILE A 208 -6.78 21.04 4.48
N ALA A 209 -7.94 20.74 3.90
CA ALA A 209 -8.85 19.73 4.42
C ALA A 209 -8.21 18.33 4.48
N THR A 210 -7.48 17.96 3.42
CA THR A 210 -6.72 16.70 3.36
C THR A 210 -5.66 16.63 4.48
N VAL A 211 -4.86 17.67 4.63
CA VAL A 211 -3.82 17.76 5.68
C VAL A 211 -4.44 17.75 7.06
N PHE A 212 -5.58 18.45 7.26
CA PHE A 212 -6.28 18.46 8.54
C PHE A 212 -6.87 17.08 8.89
N GLY A 213 -7.43 16.35 7.92
CA GLY A 213 -7.86 14.97 8.11
C GLY A 213 -6.70 14.05 8.52
N GLN A 214 -5.53 14.19 7.88
CA GLN A 214 -4.31 13.45 8.24
C GLN A 214 -3.79 13.82 9.63
N PHE A 215 -3.85 15.09 10.02
CA PHE A 215 -3.53 15.53 11.38
C PHE A 215 -4.44 14.86 12.42
N CYS A 216 -5.74 14.86 12.21
CA CYS A 216 -6.70 14.23 13.11
C CYS A 216 -6.48 12.72 13.21
N GLY A 217 -6.25 12.04 12.08
CA GLY A 217 -5.91 10.62 12.05
C GLY A 217 -4.61 10.32 12.78
N MET A 218 -3.56 11.12 12.56
CA MET A 218 -2.29 11.01 13.27
C MET A 218 -2.47 11.18 14.78
N ALA A 219 -3.18 12.23 15.21
CA ALA A 219 -3.41 12.49 16.62
C ALA A 219 -4.15 11.32 17.30
N PHE A 220 -5.18 10.78 16.65
CA PHE A 220 -5.90 9.61 17.13
C PHE A 220 -4.97 8.40 17.28
N CYS A 221 -4.18 8.07 16.25
CA CYS A 221 -3.24 6.95 16.31
C CYS A 221 -2.16 7.11 17.38
N LEU A 222 -1.60 8.32 17.53
CA LEU A 222 -0.61 8.60 18.57
C LEU A 222 -1.22 8.44 19.96
N CYS A 223 -2.45 8.93 20.19
CA CYS A 223 -3.14 8.70 21.46
C CYS A 223 -3.28 7.21 21.76
N ILE A 224 -3.66 6.39 20.78
CA ILE A 224 -3.77 4.94 20.97
C ILE A 224 -2.40 4.32 21.24
N LEU A 225 -1.36 4.72 20.50
CA LEU A 225 -0.02 4.17 20.66
C LEU A 225 0.54 4.44 22.07
N PHE A 226 0.36 5.65 22.59
CA PHE A 226 0.95 6.04 23.88
C PHE A 226 0.10 5.62 25.08
N PHE A 227 -1.24 5.65 24.96
CA PHE A 227 -2.11 5.44 26.14
C PHE A 227 -2.81 4.08 26.18
N LYS A 228 -2.97 3.40 25.05
CA LYS A 228 -3.76 2.16 25.00
C LYS A 228 -3.00 0.94 24.47
N ASN A 229 -1.83 1.13 23.87
CA ASN A 229 -1.03 0.02 23.36
C ASN A 229 -0.11 -0.52 24.48
N ASN A 230 -0.33 -1.76 24.89
CA ASN A 230 0.47 -2.43 25.90
C ASN A 230 1.57 -3.34 25.31
N GLU A 231 1.52 -3.64 24.01
CA GLU A 231 2.43 -4.57 23.34
C GLU A 231 3.78 -3.93 22.99
N VAL A 232 3.75 -2.65 22.61
CA VAL A 232 4.95 -1.89 22.22
C VAL A 232 4.91 -0.52 22.89
N LYS A 233 5.98 -0.17 23.57
CA LYS A 233 6.15 1.12 24.25
C LYS A 233 7.18 1.95 23.53
N VAL A 234 6.75 3.03 22.90
CA VAL A 234 7.66 4.02 22.32
C VAL A 234 8.18 4.93 23.42
N SER A 235 9.50 5.08 23.49
CA SER A 235 10.16 5.97 24.46
C SER A 235 11.38 6.62 23.83
N PHE A 236 11.41 7.93 23.89
CA PHE A 236 12.59 8.72 23.47
C PHE A 236 13.58 8.92 24.60
N LYS A 237 13.23 8.53 25.84
CA LYS A 237 14.11 8.61 26.99
C LYS A 237 15.24 7.60 26.82
N HIS A 238 16.47 8.08 26.77
CA HIS A 238 17.68 7.27 26.50
C HIS A 238 17.75 6.68 25.08
N PHE A 239 16.98 7.22 24.13
CA PHE A 239 17.05 6.79 22.73
C PHE A 239 18.48 6.97 22.20
N LYS A 240 19.01 5.93 21.56
CA LYS A 240 20.27 5.96 20.81
C LYS A 240 20.01 5.40 19.44
N LEU A 241 20.47 6.13 18.43
CA LEU A 241 20.36 5.67 17.06
C LEU A 241 21.16 4.36 16.86
N ASN A 242 20.47 3.27 16.56
CA ASN A 242 21.08 1.97 16.37
C ASN A 242 21.12 1.61 14.88
N GLY A 243 22.32 1.61 14.29
CA GLY A 243 22.51 1.28 12.89
C GLY A 243 22.06 -0.13 12.52
N SER A 244 22.13 -1.10 13.43
CA SER A 244 21.66 -2.47 13.19
C SER A 244 20.14 -2.54 13.08
N THR A 245 19.41 -1.81 13.94
CA THR A 245 17.95 -1.70 13.88
C THR A 245 17.53 -0.99 12.59
N LEU A 246 18.16 0.13 12.25
CA LEU A 246 17.89 0.85 10.99
C LEU A 246 18.16 -0.03 9.78
N LYS A 247 19.29 -0.71 9.72
CA LYS A 247 19.61 -1.63 8.64
C LYS A 247 18.52 -2.71 8.48
N SER A 248 18.07 -3.28 9.59
CA SER A 248 17.03 -4.33 9.58
C SER A 248 15.67 -3.81 9.11
N ILE A 249 15.33 -2.55 9.38
CA ILE A 249 14.14 -1.88 8.88
C ILE A 249 14.27 -1.60 7.38
N TYR A 250 15.39 -1.00 6.95
CA TYR A 250 15.57 -0.59 5.56
C TYR A 250 15.84 -1.73 4.59
N VAL A 251 16.33 -2.90 5.04
CA VAL A 251 16.42 -4.13 4.22
C VAL A 251 15.05 -4.55 3.66
N VAL A 252 13.96 -4.22 4.37
CA VAL A 252 12.59 -4.44 3.88
C VAL A 252 11.98 -3.15 3.38
N GLY A 253 12.19 -2.05 4.08
CA GLY A 253 11.58 -0.76 3.80
C GLY A 253 11.99 -0.18 2.45
N PHE A 254 13.29 -0.11 2.16
CA PHE A 254 13.77 0.46 0.90
C PHE A 254 13.31 -0.33 -0.35
N PRO A 255 13.40 -1.67 -0.39
CA PRO A 255 12.78 -2.45 -1.44
C PRO A 255 11.28 -2.16 -1.60
N SER A 256 10.56 -1.96 -0.50
CA SER A 256 9.12 -1.67 -0.52
C SER A 256 8.81 -0.29 -1.12
N VAL A 257 9.66 0.73 -0.89
CA VAL A 257 9.57 2.04 -1.55
C VAL A 257 9.67 1.88 -3.07
N ILE A 258 10.69 1.16 -3.54
CA ILE A 258 10.91 0.95 -4.97
C ILE A 258 9.72 0.19 -5.59
N MET A 259 9.24 -0.87 -4.92
CA MET A 259 8.10 -1.66 -5.41
C MET A 259 6.84 -0.82 -5.66
N GLN A 260 6.59 0.19 -4.84
CA GLN A 260 5.45 1.10 -5.02
C GLN A 260 5.58 1.97 -6.28
N SER A 261 6.80 2.30 -6.67
CA SER A 261 7.07 3.15 -7.84
C SER A 261 7.12 2.36 -9.16
N ILE A 262 7.43 1.07 -9.12
CA ILE A 262 7.58 0.22 -10.32
C ILE A 262 6.29 0.16 -11.14
N GLY A 263 5.11 0.13 -10.48
CA GLY A 263 3.82 0.08 -11.14
C GLY A 263 3.58 1.28 -12.08
N SER A 264 3.98 2.46 -11.67
CA SER A 264 3.85 3.67 -12.51
C SER A 264 4.72 3.59 -13.76
N VAL A 265 5.96 3.11 -13.63
CA VAL A 265 6.87 2.92 -14.78
C VAL A 265 6.30 1.90 -15.76
N MET A 266 5.73 0.81 -15.26
CA MET A 266 5.06 -0.20 -16.10
C MET A 266 3.89 0.39 -16.88
N ILE A 267 3.03 1.18 -16.24
CA ILE A 267 1.88 1.82 -16.91
C ILE A 267 2.34 2.77 -18.02
N ILE A 268 3.37 3.58 -17.75
CA ILE A 268 3.96 4.47 -18.76
C ILE A 268 4.48 3.66 -19.96
N GLY A 269 5.20 2.58 -19.71
CA GLY A 269 5.72 1.72 -20.77
C GLY A 269 4.61 1.04 -21.59
N LEU A 270 3.56 0.55 -20.95
CA LEU A 270 2.41 -0.04 -21.64
C LEU A 270 1.64 0.99 -22.48
N ASN A 271 1.43 2.20 -21.94
CA ASN A 271 0.82 3.29 -22.70
C ASN A 271 1.64 3.64 -23.95
N ALA A 272 2.97 3.67 -23.85
CA ALA A 272 3.84 3.91 -24.99
C ALA A 272 3.73 2.82 -26.07
N ILE A 273 3.62 1.54 -25.65
CA ILE A 273 3.43 0.40 -26.58
C ILE A 273 2.04 0.48 -27.25
N LEU A 274 1.00 0.85 -26.51
CA LEU A 274 -0.38 0.91 -27.00
C LEU A 274 -0.74 2.25 -27.68
N ALA A 275 0.17 3.22 -27.72
CA ALA A 275 -0.06 4.56 -28.31
C ALA A 275 -0.44 4.54 -29.80
N VAL A 276 -0.30 3.40 -30.47
CA VAL A 276 -0.77 3.19 -31.84
C VAL A 276 -2.31 3.18 -31.97
N SER A 277 -3.05 3.03 -30.85
CA SER A 277 -4.51 3.04 -30.80
C SER A 277 -4.99 3.77 -29.54
N GLU A 278 -5.66 4.92 -29.73
CA GLU A 278 -6.26 5.68 -28.62
C GLU A 278 -7.28 4.84 -27.83
N ALA A 279 -8.05 4.00 -28.54
CA ALA A 279 -9.01 3.11 -27.91
C ALA A 279 -8.32 2.08 -27.00
N ALA A 280 -7.16 1.52 -27.42
CA ALA A 280 -6.41 0.57 -26.59
C ALA A 280 -5.81 1.23 -25.32
N VAL A 281 -5.31 2.47 -25.44
CA VAL A 281 -4.86 3.25 -24.27
C VAL A 281 -6.02 3.52 -23.32
N THR A 282 -7.18 3.86 -23.85
CA THR A 282 -8.40 4.08 -23.05
C THR A 282 -8.84 2.79 -22.35
N VAL A 283 -8.83 1.66 -23.04
CA VAL A 283 -9.12 0.33 -22.47
C VAL A 283 -8.18 0.01 -21.31
N LEU A 284 -6.87 0.26 -21.48
CA LEU A 284 -5.89 0.07 -20.40
C LEU A 284 -6.20 0.95 -19.18
N GLY A 285 -6.58 2.21 -19.40
CA GLY A 285 -6.98 3.14 -18.35
C GLY A 285 -8.21 2.66 -17.58
N ILE A 286 -9.25 2.21 -18.28
CA ILE A 286 -10.47 1.65 -17.67
C ILE A 286 -10.13 0.39 -16.90
N TYR A 287 -9.30 -0.50 -17.49
CA TYR A 287 -8.84 -1.71 -16.83
C TYR A 287 -8.17 -1.42 -15.47
N TYR A 288 -7.22 -0.49 -15.40
CA TYR A 288 -6.54 -0.18 -14.14
C TYR A 288 -7.46 0.40 -13.07
N LYS A 289 -8.46 1.19 -13.46
CA LYS A 289 -9.49 1.68 -12.52
C LYS A 289 -10.28 0.50 -11.93
N LEU A 290 -10.78 -0.40 -12.77
CA LEU A 290 -11.53 -1.58 -12.33
C LEU A 290 -10.67 -2.57 -11.55
N GLN A 291 -9.43 -2.81 -12.01
CA GLN A 291 -8.46 -3.65 -11.31
C GLN A 291 -8.25 -3.16 -9.88
N SER A 292 -8.15 -1.86 -9.65
CA SER A 292 -7.96 -1.31 -8.31
C SER A 292 -9.04 -1.78 -7.34
N PHE A 293 -10.29 -1.79 -7.74
CA PHE A 293 -11.39 -2.29 -6.89
C PHE A 293 -11.27 -3.78 -6.58
N VAL A 294 -10.85 -4.59 -7.54
CA VAL A 294 -10.66 -6.05 -7.36
C VAL A 294 -9.44 -6.34 -6.47
N PHE A 295 -8.37 -5.57 -6.61
CA PHE A 295 -7.12 -5.80 -5.89
C PHE A 295 -7.11 -5.20 -4.48
N MET A 296 -7.91 -4.17 -4.18
CA MET A 296 -7.99 -3.57 -2.84
C MET A 296 -8.25 -4.58 -1.72
N PRO A 297 -9.24 -5.48 -1.83
CA PRO A 297 -9.44 -6.51 -0.82
C PRO A 297 -8.23 -7.43 -0.65
N CYS A 298 -7.52 -7.75 -1.72
CA CYS A 298 -6.31 -8.56 -1.67
C CYS A 298 -5.15 -7.82 -0.98
N PHE A 299 -5.00 -6.52 -1.21
CA PHE A 299 -4.02 -5.69 -0.49
C PHE A 299 -4.38 -5.54 0.99
N GLY A 300 -5.66 -5.44 1.33
CA GLY A 300 -6.12 -5.46 2.72
C GLY A 300 -5.82 -6.81 3.40
N LEU A 301 -6.04 -7.93 2.68
CA LEU A 301 -5.64 -9.26 3.14
C LEU A 301 -4.12 -9.32 3.41
N ASN A 302 -3.32 -8.81 2.50
CA ASN A 302 -1.87 -8.72 2.64
C ASN A 302 -1.47 -7.99 3.93
N GLN A 303 -2.06 -6.83 4.22
CA GLN A 303 -1.78 -6.06 5.43
C GLN A 303 -2.09 -6.86 6.71
N GLY A 304 -3.14 -7.70 6.70
CA GLY A 304 -3.50 -8.56 7.81
C GLY A 304 -2.56 -9.76 7.97
N VAL A 305 -2.16 -10.38 6.86
CA VAL A 305 -1.34 -11.60 6.85
C VAL A 305 0.12 -11.31 7.21
N MET A 306 0.65 -10.16 6.83
CA MET A 306 2.06 -9.80 7.03
C MET A 306 2.52 -9.89 8.49
N PRO A 307 1.88 -9.22 9.47
CA PRO A 307 2.31 -9.31 10.87
C PRO A 307 2.09 -10.70 11.46
N ILE A 308 1.08 -11.46 11.01
CA ILE A 308 0.87 -12.85 11.45
C ILE A 308 2.06 -13.72 11.05
N ILE A 309 2.52 -13.61 9.80
CA ILE A 309 3.69 -14.36 9.32
C ILE A 309 4.94 -13.92 10.08
N GLY A 310 5.19 -12.61 10.19
CA GLY A 310 6.34 -12.05 10.87
C GLY A 310 6.44 -12.50 12.34
N TYR A 311 5.34 -12.41 13.07
CA TYR A 311 5.25 -12.86 14.45
C TYR A 311 5.54 -14.38 14.59
N ASN A 312 4.88 -15.21 13.80
CA ASN A 312 5.06 -16.66 13.88
C ASN A 312 6.45 -17.12 13.41
N TYR A 313 7.07 -16.37 12.47
CA TYR A 313 8.46 -16.57 12.08
C TYR A 313 9.41 -16.26 13.25
N GLY A 314 9.26 -15.10 13.89
CA GLY A 314 10.03 -14.74 15.09
C GLY A 314 9.84 -15.71 16.25
N ALA A 315 8.60 -16.15 16.48
CA ALA A 315 8.25 -17.14 17.50
C ALA A 315 8.68 -18.57 17.15
N ARG A 316 9.35 -18.81 16.01
CA ARG A 316 9.72 -20.14 15.49
C ARG A 316 8.55 -21.12 15.35
N LYS A 317 7.32 -20.63 15.26
CA LYS A 317 6.10 -21.43 15.08
C LYS A 317 5.88 -21.76 13.59
N LYS A 318 6.79 -22.52 12.98
CA LYS A 318 6.82 -22.86 11.54
C LYS A 318 5.48 -23.34 11.00
N LYS A 319 4.82 -24.31 11.69
CA LYS A 319 3.50 -24.82 11.27
C LYS A 319 2.45 -23.73 11.17
N ARG A 320 2.44 -22.76 12.10
CA ARG A 320 1.51 -21.63 12.07
C ARG A 320 1.83 -20.64 10.94
N MET A 321 3.11 -20.36 10.71
CA MET A 321 3.57 -19.53 9.61
C MET A 321 3.11 -20.11 8.25
N TYR A 322 3.33 -21.40 8.02
CA TYR A 322 2.84 -22.07 6.79
C TYR A 322 1.31 -22.10 6.70
N SER A 323 0.62 -22.28 7.82
CA SER A 323 -0.84 -22.21 7.85
C SER A 323 -1.35 -20.81 7.48
N ALA A 324 -0.67 -19.74 7.95
CA ALA A 324 -0.99 -18.37 7.56
C ALA A 324 -0.78 -18.14 6.07
N LEU A 325 0.37 -18.57 5.52
CA LEU A 325 0.67 -18.49 4.09
C LEU A 325 -0.37 -19.22 3.26
N LYS A 326 -0.62 -20.51 3.56
CA LYS A 326 -1.57 -21.33 2.80
C LYS A 326 -2.98 -20.74 2.80
N ARG A 327 -3.49 -20.35 3.98
CA ARG A 327 -4.84 -19.78 4.09
C ARG A 327 -4.92 -18.38 3.50
N GLY A 328 -3.85 -17.58 3.61
CA GLY A 328 -3.75 -16.30 2.93
C GLY A 328 -3.86 -16.46 1.41
N ILE A 329 -3.13 -17.41 0.83
CA ILE A 329 -3.23 -17.73 -0.60
C ILE A 329 -4.64 -18.16 -0.98
N ILE A 330 -5.26 -19.09 -0.22
CA ILE A 330 -6.61 -19.57 -0.51
C ILE A 330 -7.62 -18.42 -0.50
N ILE A 331 -7.61 -17.58 0.54
CA ILE A 331 -8.53 -16.45 0.64
C ILE A 331 -8.27 -15.44 -0.48
N GLY A 332 -6.99 -15.14 -0.78
CA GLY A 332 -6.61 -14.26 -1.88
C GLY A 332 -7.09 -14.79 -3.24
N VAL A 333 -6.94 -16.10 -3.49
CA VAL A 333 -7.44 -16.77 -4.71
C VAL A 333 -8.95 -16.66 -4.82
N ILE A 334 -9.69 -16.83 -3.72
CA ILE A 334 -11.16 -16.68 -3.73
C ILE A 334 -11.55 -15.24 -4.09
N ILE A 335 -10.91 -14.24 -3.49
CA ILE A 335 -11.16 -12.83 -3.77
C ILE A 335 -10.90 -12.54 -5.26
N MET A 336 -9.75 -12.97 -5.77
CA MET A 336 -9.36 -12.74 -7.16
C MET A 336 -10.18 -13.53 -8.17
N ALA A 337 -10.64 -14.73 -7.80
CA ALA A 337 -11.56 -15.51 -8.64
C ALA A 337 -12.91 -14.79 -8.83
N VAL A 338 -13.43 -14.15 -7.78
CA VAL A 338 -14.62 -13.28 -7.92
C VAL A 338 -14.36 -12.16 -8.92
N GLY A 339 -13.22 -11.49 -8.83
CA GLY A 339 -12.83 -10.46 -9.80
C GLY A 339 -12.72 -11.00 -11.23
N THR A 340 -12.13 -12.19 -11.41
CA THR A 340 -12.04 -12.84 -12.72
C THR A 340 -13.45 -13.15 -13.27
N ILE A 341 -14.33 -13.70 -12.45
CA ILE A 341 -15.71 -14.01 -12.86
C ILE A 341 -16.44 -12.73 -13.30
N LEU A 342 -16.30 -11.63 -12.56
CA LEU A 342 -16.91 -10.35 -12.95
C LEU A 342 -16.39 -9.85 -14.31
N MET A 343 -15.06 -9.91 -14.55
CA MET A 343 -14.46 -9.51 -15.82
C MET A 343 -14.87 -10.42 -16.99
N TRP A 344 -15.33 -11.64 -16.74
CA TRP A 344 -15.77 -12.59 -17.76
C TRP A 344 -17.27 -12.50 -18.05
N THR A 345 -18.09 -12.25 -17.03
CA THR A 345 -19.55 -12.29 -17.13
C THR A 345 -20.17 -10.97 -17.55
N ILE A 346 -19.61 -9.85 -17.09
CA ILE A 346 -20.17 -8.50 -17.30
C ILE A 346 -19.14 -7.49 -17.83
N PRO A 347 -18.20 -7.83 -18.75
CA PRO A 347 -17.19 -6.90 -19.20
C PRO A 347 -17.78 -5.69 -19.94
N GLU A 348 -18.83 -5.88 -20.74
CA GLU A 348 -19.52 -4.85 -21.49
C GLU A 348 -20.12 -3.78 -20.56
N GLN A 349 -20.81 -4.23 -19.50
CA GLN A 349 -21.41 -3.34 -18.51
C GLN A 349 -20.34 -2.55 -17.75
N LEU A 350 -19.24 -3.20 -17.41
CA LEU A 350 -18.12 -2.56 -16.72
C LEU A 350 -17.47 -1.48 -17.59
N ILE A 351 -17.29 -1.71 -18.89
CA ILE A 351 -16.75 -0.73 -19.83
C ILE A 351 -17.76 0.40 -20.06
N ALA A 352 -19.05 0.06 -20.19
CA ALA A 352 -20.12 1.04 -20.41
C ALA A 352 -20.23 2.08 -19.29
N MET A 353 -19.93 1.69 -18.04
CA MET A 353 -19.89 2.62 -16.89
C MET A 353 -18.89 3.78 -17.09
N PHE A 354 -17.89 3.61 -17.96
CA PHE A 354 -16.87 4.62 -18.26
C PHE A 354 -17.10 5.30 -19.63
N GLY A 355 -18.29 5.17 -20.23
CA GLY A 355 -18.63 5.80 -21.49
C GLY A 355 -17.99 5.11 -22.71
N GLY A 356 -17.82 3.78 -22.66
CA GLY A 356 -17.19 3.00 -23.73
C GLY A 356 -17.96 3.10 -25.05
N THR A 357 -17.27 3.58 -26.10
CA THR A 357 -17.75 3.51 -27.50
C THR A 357 -17.64 2.09 -28.04
N GLN A 358 -18.22 1.83 -29.23
CA GLN A 358 -18.15 0.50 -29.84
C GLN A 358 -16.69 0.03 -30.02
N ASP A 359 -15.82 0.91 -30.48
CA ASP A 359 -14.37 0.60 -30.66
C ASP A 359 -13.69 0.21 -29.36
N ILE A 360 -14.04 0.89 -28.26
CA ILE A 360 -13.53 0.56 -26.90
C ILE A 360 -14.09 -0.79 -26.44
N MET A 361 -15.34 -1.11 -26.76
CA MET A 361 -15.95 -2.40 -26.43
C MET A 361 -15.29 -3.55 -27.18
N ASP A 362 -15.05 -3.40 -28.47
CA ASP A 362 -14.48 -4.43 -29.35
C ASP A 362 -13.06 -4.84 -28.89
N ILE A 363 -12.28 -3.88 -28.41
CA ILE A 363 -10.93 -4.13 -27.84
C ILE A 363 -11.00 -4.52 -26.37
N GLY A 364 -11.86 -3.87 -25.59
CA GLY A 364 -11.88 -3.96 -24.13
C GLY A 364 -12.45 -5.28 -23.61
N VAL A 365 -13.50 -5.80 -24.25
CA VAL A 365 -14.12 -7.07 -23.81
C VAL A 365 -13.15 -8.26 -23.90
N PRO A 366 -12.47 -8.50 -25.02
CA PRO A 366 -11.40 -9.51 -25.08
C PRO A 366 -10.25 -9.21 -24.13
N ALA A 367 -9.80 -7.93 -24.03
CA ALA A 367 -8.74 -7.52 -23.15
C ALA A 367 -9.02 -7.89 -21.69
N PHE A 368 -10.21 -7.58 -21.17
CA PHE A 368 -10.59 -7.86 -19.79
C PHE A 368 -10.62 -9.35 -19.49
N ARG A 369 -11.15 -10.15 -20.42
CA ARG A 369 -11.16 -11.62 -20.30
C ARG A 369 -9.75 -12.21 -20.28
N ILE A 370 -8.86 -11.73 -21.13
CA ILE A 370 -7.48 -12.21 -21.22
C ILE A 370 -6.68 -11.78 -19.98
N ILE A 371 -6.69 -10.49 -19.65
CA ILE A 371 -5.90 -9.97 -18.54
C ILE A 371 -6.35 -10.58 -17.21
N SER A 372 -7.66 -10.74 -16.99
CA SER A 372 -8.17 -11.29 -15.72
C SER A 372 -7.72 -12.71 -15.41
N LEU A 373 -7.21 -13.47 -16.38
CA LEU A 373 -6.57 -14.76 -16.14
C LEU A 373 -5.35 -14.67 -15.21
N CYS A 374 -4.69 -13.49 -15.18
CA CYS A 374 -3.57 -13.27 -14.26
C CYS A 374 -4.00 -13.06 -12.78
N PHE A 375 -5.27 -12.79 -12.49
CA PHE A 375 -5.72 -12.43 -11.15
C PHE A 375 -5.50 -13.56 -10.13
N ILE A 376 -5.83 -14.79 -10.52
CA ILE A 376 -5.67 -15.95 -9.63
C ILE A 376 -4.21 -16.21 -9.26
N PRO A 377 -3.26 -16.32 -10.21
CA PRO A 377 -1.85 -16.46 -9.86
C PRO A 377 -1.28 -15.21 -9.17
N ALA A 378 -1.78 -14.00 -9.48
CA ALA A 378 -1.38 -12.77 -8.81
C ALA A 378 -1.69 -12.79 -7.31
N ALA A 379 -2.82 -13.41 -6.89
CA ALA A 379 -3.13 -13.57 -5.48
C ALA A 379 -2.02 -14.32 -4.73
N ALA A 380 -1.54 -15.43 -5.29
CA ALA A 380 -0.44 -16.19 -4.71
C ALA A 380 0.86 -15.37 -4.71
N GLY A 381 1.16 -14.68 -5.81
CA GLY A 381 2.33 -13.79 -5.94
C GLY A 381 2.36 -12.70 -4.86
N ILE A 382 1.24 -12.02 -4.62
CA ILE A 382 1.10 -10.99 -3.57
C ILE A 382 1.37 -11.58 -2.19
N ILE A 383 0.82 -12.74 -1.86
CA ILE A 383 1.03 -13.36 -0.54
C ILE A 383 2.47 -13.88 -0.37
N PHE A 384 3.13 -14.38 -1.44
CA PHE A 384 4.56 -14.70 -1.39
C PHE A 384 5.43 -13.44 -1.18
N THR A 385 5.11 -12.36 -1.86
CA THR A 385 5.79 -11.05 -1.63
C THR A 385 5.67 -10.63 -0.17
N THR A 386 4.47 -10.79 0.40
CA THR A 386 4.20 -10.54 1.83
C THR A 386 5.04 -11.43 2.74
N LEU A 387 5.15 -12.72 2.43
CA LEU A 387 6.00 -13.65 3.18
C LEU A 387 7.44 -13.15 3.20
N PHE A 388 8.01 -12.79 2.03
CA PHE A 388 9.41 -12.35 1.96
C PHE A 388 9.64 -11.06 2.75
N GLN A 389 8.71 -10.12 2.71
CA GLN A 389 8.78 -8.91 3.53
C GLN A 389 8.67 -9.23 5.02
N ALA A 390 7.71 -10.07 5.42
CA ALA A 390 7.46 -10.45 6.81
C ALA A 390 8.66 -11.15 7.47
N VAL A 391 9.37 -12.02 6.72
CA VAL A 391 10.57 -12.71 7.23
C VAL A 391 11.88 -11.90 7.07
N GLY A 392 11.79 -10.63 6.64
CA GLY A 392 12.95 -9.74 6.52
C GLY A 392 13.77 -9.90 5.24
N LYS A 393 13.23 -10.53 4.21
CA LYS A 393 13.89 -10.75 2.90
C LYS A 393 13.31 -9.82 1.81
N GLY A 394 13.22 -8.52 2.11
CA GLY A 394 12.61 -7.52 1.23
C GLY A 394 13.17 -7.47 -0.18
N LEU A 395 14.47 -7.76 -0.36
CA LEU A 395 15.09 -7.80 -1.67
C LEU A 395 14.46 -8.86 -2.58
N ARG A 396 14.03 -10.03 -2.05
CA ARG A 396 13.34 -11.05 -2.85
C ARG A 396 11.98 -10.56 -3.34
N SER A 397 11.26 -9.80 -2.52
CA SER A 397 10.01 -9.16 -2.91
C SER A 397 10.24 -8.14 -4.04
N LEU A 398 11.29 -7.34 -3.93
CA LEU A 398 11.67 -6.36 -4.95
C LEU A 398 12.00 -7.05 -6.28
N ILE A 399 12.86 -8.08 -6.24
CA ILE A 399 13.24 -8.83 -7.45
C ILE A 399 12.00 -9.42 -8.13
N MET A 400 11.08 -10.02 -7.35
CA MET A 400 9.82 -10.53 -7.88
C MET A 400 9.00 -9.45 -8.59
N SER A 401 8.79 -8.30 -7.93
CA SER A 401 7.99 -7.22 -8.49
C SER A 401 8.67 -6.59 -9.70
N PHE A 402 9.99 -6.40 -9.65
CA PHE A 402 10.78 -5.87 -10.75
C PHE A 402 10.74 -6.81 -11.97
N CYS A 403 11.01 -8.11 -11.76
CA CYS A 403 10.95 -9.09 -12.83
C CYS A 403 9.56 -9.15 -13.46
N ARG A 404 8.51 -9.20 -12.65
CA ARG A 404 7.14 -9.26 -13.16
C ARG A 404 6.79 -8.05 -14.01
N GLN A 405 6.98 -6.85 -13.49
CA GLN A 405 6.42 -5.63 -14.07
C GLN A 405 7.31 -5.04 -15.18
N LEU A 406 8.63 -5.06 -15.03
CA LEU A 406 9.54 -4.43 -15.98
C LEU A 406 10.24 -5.43 -16.91
N VAL A 407 10.68 -6.57 -16.39
CA VAL A 407 11.46 -7.53 -17.18
C VAL A 407 10.56 -8.49 -17.97
N LEU A 408 9.37 -8.79 -17.47
CA LEU A 408 8.45 -9.71 -18.14
C LEU A 408 7.35 -8.95 -18.88
N ILE A 409 6.51 -8.16 -18.19
CA ILE A 409 5.34 -7.53 -18.83
C ILE A 409 5.77 -6.65 -20.00
N LEU A 410 6.68 -5.70 -19.80
CA LEU A 410 7.02 -4.73 -20.84
C LEU A 410 7.69 -5.36 -22.08
N PRO A 411 8.74 -6.20 -21.95
CA PRO A 411 9.35 -6.84 -23.12
C PRO A 411 8.40 -7.81 -23.84
N ILE A 412 7.60 -8.59 -23.09
CA ILE A 412 6.63 -9.50 -23.71
C ILE A 412 5.55 -8.69 -24.44
N ALA A 413 5.01 -7.64 -23.84
CA ALA A 413 4.04 -6.74 -24.47
C ALA A 413 4.59 -6.13 -25.77
N TRP A 414 5.84 -5.65 -25.72
CA TRP A 414 6.51 -5.06 -26.87
C TRP A 414 6.72 -6.09 -27.99
N VAL A 415 7.19 -7.28 -27.68
CA VAL A 415 7.40 -8.36 -28.67
C VAL A 415 6.04 -8.78 -29.29
N LEU A 416 5.01 -8.96 -28.45
CA LEU A 416 3.69 -9.35 -28.94
C LEU A 416 3.08 -8.28 -29.85
N SER A 417 3.27 -7.01 -29.54
CA SER A 417 2.78 -5.90 -30.39
C SER A 417 3.50 -5.84 -31.75
N MET A 418 4.76 -6.26 -31.82
CA MET A 418 5.54 -6.29 -33.06
C MET A 418 5.26 -7.51 -33.94
N VAL A 419 5.06 -8.67 -33.32
CA VAL A 419 4.93 -9.95 -34.04
C VAL A 419 3.51 -10.21 -34.50
N PHE A 420 2.52 -9.80 -33.70
CA PHE A 420 1.10 -10.07 -33.99
C PHE A 420 0.35 -8.77 -34.26
N ASP A 421 -0.06 -8.09 -33.20
CA ASP A 421 -0.77 -6.81 -33.24
C ASP A 421 -0.81 -6.23 -31.82
N TYR A 422 -1.16 -4.91 -31.71
CA TYR A 422 -1.32 -4.25 -30.40
C TYR A 422 -2.36 -4.93 -29.50
N THR A 423 -3.34 -5.63 -30.07
CA THR A 423 -4.35 -6.42 -29.30
C THR A 423 -3.73 -7.64 -28.60
N ALA A 424 -2.62 -8.15 -29.08
CA ALA A 424 -1.91 -9.27 -28.45
C ALA A 424 -1.18 -8.86 -27.15
N VAL A 425 -0.99 -7.59 -26.90
CA VAL A 425 -0.36 -7.03 -25.69
C VAL A 425 -1.01 -7.55 -24.41
N TRP A 426 -2.33 -7.81 -24.45
CA TRP A 426 -3.07 -8.29 -23.30
C TRP A 426 -2.58 -9.66 -22.76
N TYR A 427 -2.03 -10.51 -23.61
CA TYR A 427 -1.46 -11.79 -23.21
C TYR A 427 -0.17 -11.65 -22.40
N ALA A 428 0.50 -10.50 -22.45
CA ALA A 428 1.70 -10.26 -21.66
C ALA A 428 1.43 -10.39 -20.14
N PHE A 429 0.23 -10.02 -19.67
CA PHE A 429 -0.14 -10.07 -18.27
C PHE A 429 -0.18 -11.51 -17.72
N PRO A 430 -0.98 -12.44 -18.26
CA PRO A 430 -1.01 -13.81 -17.75
C PRO A 430 0.32 -14.55 -17.95
N ILE A 431 1.05 -14.31 -19.05
CA ILE A 431 2.36 -14.90 -19.26
C ILE A 431 3.35 -14.44 -18.20
N ALA A 432 3.46 -13.14 -17.98
CA ALA A 432 4.38 -12.57 -16.98
C ALA A 432 4.02 -13.04 -15.56
N GLU A 433 2.74 -13.12 -15.23
CA GLU A 433 2.31 -13.56 -13.91
C GLU A 433 2.62 -15.05 -13.66
N PHE A 434 2.49 -15.89 -14.68
CA PHE A 434 2.89 -17.29 -14.62
C PHE A 434 4.37 -17.45 -14.29
N PHE A 435 5.25 -16.76 -15.02
CA PHE A 435 6.71 -16.81 -14.75
C PHE A 435 7.07 -16.18 -13.40
N SER A 436 6.40 -15.11 -13.01
CA SER A 436 6.55 -14.48 -11.69
C SER A 436 6.18 -15.44 -10.56
N LEU A 437 5.11 -16.21 -10.73
CA LEU A 437 4.71 -17.21 -9.74
C LEU A 437 5.74 -18.35 -9.64
N LEU A 438 6.31 -18.81 -10.76
CA LEU A 438 7.41 -19.78 -10.75
C LEU A 438 8.62 -19.25 -9.99
N LEU A 439 8.99 -17.98 -10.20
CA LEU A 439 10.07 -17.31 -9.47
C LEU A 439 9.77 -17.23 -7.96
N ALA A 440 8.51 -16.91 -7.60
CA ALA A 440 8.07 -16.89 -6.21
C ALA A 440 8.22 -18.25 -5.52
N ILE A 441 7.80 -19.31 -6.21
CA ILE A 441 7.93 -20.69 -5.74
C ILE A 441 9.41 -21.07 -5.60
N ALA A 442 10.27 -20.71 -6.56
CA ALA A 442 11.70 -20.97 -6.49
C ALA A 442 12.34 -20.28 -5.26
N PHE A 443 12.01 -19.00 -5.02
CA PHE A 443 12.48 -18.28 -3.83
C PHE A 443 11.94 -18.88 -2.53
N PHE A 444 10.70 -19.34 -2.53
CA PHE A 444 10.10 -20.00 -1.38
C PHE A 444 10.79 -21.34 -1.08
N VAL A 445 11.02 -22.19 -2.09
CA VAL A 445 11.75 -23.46 -1.94
C VAL A 445 13.18 -23.22 -1.44
N ASN A 446 13.85 -22.19 -1.93
CA ASN A 446 15.17 -21.81 -1.44
C ASN A 446 15.15 -21.42 0.06
N LEU A 447 14.12 -20.66 0.51
CA LEU A 447 13.94 -20.32 1.93
C LEU A 447 13.64 -21.56 2.80
N THR A 448 12.85 -22.51 2.28
CA THR A 448 12.51 -23.73 3.01
C THR A 448 13.72 -24.63 3.26
N LYS A 449 14.63 -24.67 2.28
CA LYS A 449 15.88 -25.45 2.37
C LYS A 449 16.94 -24.76 3.24
N GLY A 450 16.90 -23.44 3.35
CA GLY A 450 17.83 -22.61 4.12
C GLY A 450 17.24 -22.14 5.45
N ASP A 451 16.80 -20.89 5.49
CA ASP A 451 16.39 -20.16 6.71
C ASP A 451 15.28 -20.88 7.50
N PHE A 452 14.34 -21.55 6.82
CA PHE A 452 13.24 -22.22 7.52
C PHE A 452 13.60 -23.62 8.08
N LYS A 453 14.71 -24.18 7.68
CA LYS A 453 15.25 -25.42 8.28
C LYS A 453 15.71 -25.16 9.72
N SER A 454 16.27 -23.98 9.96
CA SER A 454 16.72 -23.56 11.30
C SER A 454 15.59 -23.31 12.29
N LEU A 455 14.33 -23.14 11.81
CA LEU A 455 13.16 -22.95 12.66
C LEU A 455 12.75 -24.25 13.41
N ASP A 456 13.18 -25.40 12.91
CA ASP A 456 12.90 -26.71 13.55
C ASP A 456 13.90 -27.06 14.65
N GLN A 457 15.04 -26.34 14.73
CA GLN A 457 16.03 -26.57 15.78
C GLN A 457 15.57 -25.91 17.09
N LYS A 458 15.37 -26.71 18.12
CA LYS A 458 15.20 -26.20 19.47
C LYS A 458 16.47 -25.43 19.86
N ILE A 459 16.29 -24.24 20.45
CA ILE A 459 17.37 -23.61 21.20
C ILE A 459 17.50 -24.46 22.46
N GLU A 460 18.61 -25.22 22.60
CA GLU A 460 19.04 -25.79 23.85
C GLU A 460 19.34 -24.69 24.87
#